data_4a1997f9688040aa8c3b4de99147c550
#
_entry.id   4a1997f9688040aa8c3b4de99147c550
#
_cell.length_a   1.000
_cell.length_b   1.000
_cell.length_c   1.000
_cell.angle_alpha   90.00
_cell.angle_beta   90.00
_cell.angle_gamma   90.00
#
_symmetry.space_group_name_H-M   'P 1'
#
loop_
_entity.id
_entity.type
_entity.pdbx_description
1 polymer ?
#
loop_
_entity_poly.entity_id
_entity_poly.type
_entity_poly.pdbx_seq_one_letter_code
_entity_poly.pdbx_strand_id
1 'polypeptide(L)'
;MRQIPETELILHPDGSVYHLRLRPEQLGNLVFTVGDPDRVPTVSQHLDQIDFKLQNREFITHTGWKNGHRVSVISTGMGTDNIEILMTELDALVNVDLQTRQVKPQKTSLQIIRIGTSGSLQEDIPTGTLLASEIAIGMDTLMAYYPELSGPQNFGQAIQAELGLSFRPYQAAASTKLLGM
;
A
#
# COMPACT_ATOMS: atom_id res chain seq x y z
N MET A 1 18.45 -20.67 3.44
CA MET A 1 17.30 -19.76 3.68
C MET A 1 16.02 -20.58 3.53
N ARG A 2 14.98 -20.30 4.33
CA ARG A 2 13.68 -21.00 4.18
C ARG A 2 13.06 -20.63 2.84
N GLN A 3 12.63 -21.61 2.07
CA GLN A 3 11.83 -21.42 0.87
C GLN A 3 10.38 -21.17 1.25
N ILE A 4 9.75 -20.17 0.65
CA ILE A 4 8.33 -19.85 0.86
C ILE A 4 7.47 -20.88 0.11
N PRO A 5 6.56 -21.61 0.79
CA PRO A 5 5.70 -22.59 0.13
C PRO A 5 4.77 -21.96 -0.92
N GLU A 6 4.31 -22.76 -1.88
CA GLU A 6 3.36 -22.28 -2.91
C GLU A 6 2.03 -21.84 -2.32
N THR A 7 1.64 -22.39 -1.19
CA THR A 7 0.43 -22.03 -0.45
C THR A 7 0.52 -20.69 0.27
N GLU A 8 1.75 -20.22 0.56
CA GLU A 8 1.98 -18.91 1.21
C GLU A 8 2.27 -17.78 0.21
N LEU A 9 2.82 -18.12 -0.97
CA LEU A 9 3.05 -17.17 -2.05
C LEU A 9 2.60 -17.80 -3.38
N ILE A 10 1.40 -17.50 -3.81
CA ILE A 10 0.85 -18.02 -5.06
C ILE A 10 1.39 -17.19 -6.22
N LEU A 11 1.90 -17.86 -7.24
CA LEU A 11 2.38 -17.24 -8.47
C LEU A 11 1.65 -17.82 -9.68
N HIS A 12 1.48 -17.02 -10.71
CA HIS A 12 1.04 -17.51 -12.01
C HIS A 12 2.17 -18.26 -12.73
N PRO A 13 1.83 -19.09 -13.73
CA PRO A 13 2.85 -19.80 -14.53
C PRO A 13 3.85 -18.89 -15.25
N ASP A 14 3.49 -17.62 -15.49
CA ASP A 14 4.35 -16.59 -16.08
C ASP A 14 5.29 -15.92 -15.07
N GLY A 15 5.26 -16.36 -13.79
CA GLY A 15 6.07 -15.84 -12.71
C GLY A 15 5.53 -14.56 -12.07
N SER A 16 4.35 -14.09 -12.46
CA SER A 16 3.72 -12.94 -11.81
C SER A 16 3.06 -13.30 -10.48
N VAL A 17 2.98 -12.34 -9.55
CA VAL A 17 2.20 -12.50 -8.30
C VAL A 17 0.71 -12.62 -8.60
N TYR A 18 -0.03 -13.24 -7.70
CA TYR A 18 -1.36 -13.76 -8.01
C TYR A 18 -2.42 -12.67 -8.22
N HIS A 19 -2.53 -11.72 -7.30
CA HIS A 19 -3.61 -10.73 -7.36
C HIS A 19 -3.23 -9.51 -8.20
N LEU A 20 -2.05 -8.93 -7.99
CA LEU A 20 -1.58 -7.79 -8.79
C LEU A 20 -1.19 -8.19 -10.21
N ARG A 21 -0.87 -9.45 -10.43
CA ARG A 21 -0.40 -9.99 -11.70
C ARG A 21 0.81 -9.26 -12.27
N LEU A 22 1.64 -8.74 -11.37
CA LEU A 22 2.87 -8.02 -11.69
C LEU A 22 4.09 -8.94 -11.57
N ARG A 23 5.12 -8.59 -12.32
CA ARG A 23 6.47 -9.09 -12.17
C ARG A 23 7.39 -7.97 -11.67
N PRO A 24 8.54 -8.28 -11.04
CA PRO A 24 9.43 -7.29 -10.44
C PRO A 24 9.82 -6.12 -11.36
N GLU A 25 10.10 -6.40 -12.64
CA GLU A 25 10.51 -5.40 -13.63
C GLU A 25 9.38 -4.43 -14.04
N GLN A 26 8.14 -4.74 -13.68
CA GLN A 26 6.97 -3.92 -13.99
C GLN A 26 6.62 -2.91 -12.89
N LEU A 27 7.32 -2.96 -11.75
CA LEU A 27 7.07 -2.11 -10.60
C LEU A 27 8.10 -0.97 -10.52
N GLY A 28 7.64 0.23 -10.15
CA GLY A 28 8.48 1.36 -9.77
C GLY A 28 8.76 1.38 -8.26
N ASN A 29 9.87 2.00 -7.85
CA ASN A 29 10.21 2.13 -6.42
C ASN A 29 9.35 3.16 -5.68
N LEU A 30 8.75 4.11 -6.41
CA LEU A 30 7.74 5.04 -5.91
C LEU A 30 6.37 4.54 -6.37
N VAL A 31 5.50 4.25 -5.42
CA VAL A 31 4.16 3.71 -5.67
C VAL A 31 3.11 4.67 -5.13
N PHE A 32 2.29 5.20 -6.01
CA PHE A 32 1.05 5.87 -5.62
C PHE A 32 -0.08 4.85 -5.56
N THR A 33 -0.84 4.84 -4.46
CA THR A 33 -2.02 4.00 -4.34
C THR A 33 -3.28 4.84 -4.30
N VAL A 34 -4.34 4.36 -4.94
CA VAL A 34 -5.67 4.96 -4.95
C VAL A 34 -6.71 3.90 -4.61
N GLY A 35 -7.78 4.27 -3.93
CA GLY A 35 -8.83 3.30 -3.59
C GLY A 35 -9.64 2.87 -4.81
N ASP A 36 -10.04 3.84 -5.61
CA ASP A 36 -10.90 3.65 -6.79
C ASP A 36 -10.05 3.34 -8.03
N PRO A 37 -10.32 2.23 -8.75
CA PRO A 37 -9.65 1.90 -10.00
C PRO A 37 -9.71 3.02 -11.06
N ASP A 38 -10.82 3.74 -11.14
CA ASP A 38 -11.01 4.82 -12.12
C ASP A 38 -10.11 6.05 -11.86
N ARG A 39 -9.51 6.13 -10.68
CA ARG A 39 -8.52 7.18 -10.36
C ARG A 39 -7.11 6.87 -10.86
N VAL A 40 -6.81 5.62 -11.20
CA VAL A 40 -5.47 5.29 -11.73
C VAL A 40 -5.14 6.09 -12.99
N PRO A 41 -6.00 6.18 -14.02
CA PRO A 41 -5.77 7.04 -15.16
C PRO A 41 -5.62 8.53 -14.80
N THR A 42 -6.43 9.02 -13.85
CA THR A 42 -6.40 10.42 -13.40
C THR A 42 -5.05 10.80 -12.79
N VAL A 43 -4.44 9.89 -12.03
CA VAL A 43 -3.11 10.13 -11.45
C VAL A 43 -2.02 9.90 -12.48
N SER A 44 -2.08 8.79 -13.21
CA SER A 44 -1.03 8.40 -14.15
C SER A 44 -0.91 9.29 -15.38
N GLN A 45 -1.94 10.09 -15.74
CA GLN A 45 -1.84 11.09 -16.80
C GLN A 45 -0.75 12.16 -16.55
N HIS A 46 -0.32 12.32 -15.29
CA HIS A 46 0.74 13.24 -14.89
C HIS A 46 2.15 12.65 -15.05
N LEU A 47 2.29 11.37 -15.40
CA LEU A 47 3.57 10.78 -15.77
C LEU A 47 4.02 11.31 -17.14
N ASP A 48 5.33 11.42 -17.32
CA ASP A 48 5.91 11.89 -18.58
C ASP A 48 5.77 10.84 -19.68
N GLN A 49 5.81 9.56 -19.27
CA GLN A 49 5.61 8.41 -20.14
C GLN A 49 5.01 7.27 -19.33
N ILE A 50 4.07 6.53 -19.90
CA ILE A 50 3.56 5.26 -19.34
C ILE A 50 4.04 4.15 -20.27
N ASP A 51 4.82 3.20 -19.73
CA ASP A 51 5.38 2.08 -20.50
C ASP A 51 4.70 0.74 -20.16
N PHE A 52 3.86 0.72 -19.11
CA PHE A 52 3.16 -0.51 -18.71
C PHE A 52 1.77 -0.18 -18.15
N LYS A 53 0.77 -0.96 -18.56
CA LYS A 53 -0.60 -0.93 -18.03
C LYS A 53 -1.11 -2.34 -17.88
N LEU A 54 -1.74 -2.62 -16.76
CA LEU A 54 -2.37 -3.90 -16.47
C LEU A 54 -3.62 -3.68 -15.63
N GLN A 55 -4.61 -4.52 -15.84
CA GLN A 55 -5.78 -4.65 -14.96
C GLN A 55 -5.98 -6.11 -14.61
N ASN A 56 -6.10 -6.40 -13.34
CA ASN A 56 -6.54 -7.69 -12.84
C ASN A 56 -7.47 -7.48 -11.65
N ARG A 57 -8.72 -7.87 -11.78
CA ARG A 57 -9.77 -7.59 -10.80
C ARG A 57 -9.89 -6.08 -10.54
N GLU A 58 -9.92 -5.67 -9.26
CA GLU A 58 -9.91 -4.28 -8.80
C GLU A 58 -8.53 -3.62 -8.84
N PHE A 59 -7.48 -4.38 -9.10
CA PHE A 59 -6.12 -3.86 -9.19
C PHE A 59 -5.82 -3.41 -10.62
N ILE A 60 -5.77 -2.10 -10.82
CA ILE A 60 -5.26 -1.49 -12.05
C ILE A 60 -3.87 -0.92 -11.73
N THR A 61 -2.90 -1.25 -12.56
CA THR A 61 -1.53 -0.74 -12.44
C THR A 61 -1.12 -0.02 -13.71
N HIS A 62 -0.70 1.24 -13.57
CA HIS A 62 0.03 1.97 -14.59
C HIS A 62 1.44 2.25 -14.08
N THR A 63 2.46 1.84 -14.82
CA THR A 63 3.86 2.14 -14.50
C THR A 63 4.50 2.94 -15.61
N GLY A 64 5.33 3.89 -15.24
CA GLY A 64 5.98 4.78 -16.17
C GLY A 64 7.06 5.62 -15.52
N TRP A 65 7.30 6.80 -16.06
CA TRP A 65 8.40 7.68 -15.65
C TRP A 65 7.88 9.07 -15.31
N LYS A 66 8.45 9.68 -14.29
CA LYS A 66 8.25 11.08 -13.92
C LYS A 66 9.58 11.69 -13.48
N ASN A 67 10.05 12.72 -14.19
CA ASN A 67 11.32 13.39 -13.90
C ASN A 67 12.49 12.40 -13.72
N GLY A 68 12.59 11.39 -14.57
CA GLY A 68 13.62 10.36 -14.51
C GLY A 68 13.45 9.30 -13.42
N HIS A 69 12.38 9.35 -12.63
CA HIS A 69 12.04 8.33 -11.63
C HIS A 69 10.99 7.36 -12.18
N ARG A 70 11.18 6.06 -11.91
CA ARG A 70 10.19 5.05 -12.22
C ARG A 70 9.09 5.04 -11.18
N VAL A 71 7.85 5.20 -11.62
CA VAL A 71 6.67 5.39 -10.76
C VAL A 71 5.60 4.39 -11.15
N SER A 72 4.95 3.78 -10.17
CA SER A 72 3.73 2.99 -10.35
C SER A 72 2.54 3.68 -9.71
N VAL A 73 1.39 3.62 -10.37
CA VAL A 73 0.09 4.02 -9.82
C VAL A 73 -0.78 2.78 -9.78
N ILE A 74 -1.27 2.41 -8.59
CA ILE A 74 -1.98 1.15 -8.38
C ILE A 74 -3.28 1.41 -7.62
N SER A 75 -4.41 0.85 -8.10
CA SER A 75 -5.64 0.82 -7.33
C SER A 75 -5.61 -0.27 -6.28
N THR A 76 -6.23 -0.02 -5.14
CA THR A 76 -6.34 -0.98 -4.05
C THR A 76 -7.72 -1.65 -3.98
N GLY A 77 -8.74 -1.04 -4.60
CA GLY A 77 -10.12 -1.37 -4.25
C GLY A 77 -10.47 -0.92 -2.83
N MET A 78 -11.48 -1.53 -2.25
CA MET A 78 -11.96 -1.23 -0.89
C MET A 78 -11.69 -2.39 0.06
N GLY A 79 -11.47 -2.05 1.33
CA GLY A 79 -11.31 -3.04 2.41
C GLY A 79 -9.85 -3.24 2.82
N THR A 80 -9.68 -3.71 4.05
CA THR A 80 -8.36 -3.92 4.66
C THR A 80 -7.66 -5.15 4.11
N ASP A 81 -8.40 -6.17 3.74
CA ASP A 81 -7.93 -7.39 3.07
C ASP A 81 -7.27 -7.08 1.71
N ASN A 82 -7.86 -6.18 0.92
CA ASN A 82 -7.24 -5.72 -0.33
C ASN A 82 -5.92 -4.97 -0.08
N ILE A 83 -5.86 -4.15 0.97
CA ILE A 83 -4.62 -3.46 1.35
C ILE A 83 -3.55 -4.46 1.78
N GLU A 84 -3.91 -5.48 2.56
CA GLU A 84 -2.98 -6.54 2.96
C GLU A 84 -2.43 -7.31 1.77
N ILE A 85 -3.30 -7.72 0.85
CA ILE A 85 -2.91 -8.39 -0.39
C ILE A 85 -1.92 -7.53 -1.19
N LEU A 86 -2.27 -6.26 -1.40
CA LEU A 86 -1.41 -5.31 -2.11
C LEU A 86 -0.04 -5.22 -1.46
N MET A 87 0.03 -4.96 -0.16
CA MET A 87 1.29 -4.74 0.55
C MET A 87 2.16 -6.00 0.57
N THR A 88 1.55 -7.16 0.77
CA THR A 88 2.24 -8.46 0.77
C THR A 88 2.81 -8.79 -0.61
N GLU A 89 2.05 -8.58 -1.68
CA GLU A 89 2.53 -8.85 -3.04
C GLU A 89 3.55 -7.81 -3.52
N LEU A 90 3.44 -6.53 -3.12
CA LEU A 90 4.46 -5.52 -3.38
C LEU A 90 5.78 -5.87 -2.67
N ASP A 91 5.72 -6.31 -1.40
CA ASP A 91 6.91 -6.78 -0.69
C ASP A 91 7.54 -7.99 -1.38
N ALA A 92 6.73 -8.96 -1.78
CA ALA A 92 7.21 -10.14 -2.50
C ALA A 92 7.92 -9.76 -3.81
N LEU A 93 7.38 -8.83 -4.60
CA LEU A 93 7.98 -8.37 -5.85
C LEU A 93 9.39 -7.81 -5.67
N VAL A 94 9.66 -7.09 -4.60
CA VAL A 94 10.96 -6.45 -4.38
C VAL A 94 11.90 -7.26 -3.50
N ASN A 95 11.39 -8.07 -2.55
CA ASN A 95 12.17 -8.71 -1.50
C ASN A 95 12.24 -10.24 -1.58
N VAL A 96 11.51 -10.86 -2.51
CA VAL A 96 11.57 -12.30 -2.76
C VAL A 96 12.12 -12.55 -4.17
N ASP A 97 12.99 -13.51 -4.31
CA ASP A 97 13.30 -14.11 -5.60
C ASP A 97 12.14 -15.05 -5.95
N LEU A 98 11.31 -14.64 -6.91
CA LEU A 98 10.07 -15.36 -7.24
C LEU A 98 10.34 -16.71 -7.94
N GLN A 99 11.53 -16.91 -8.53
CA GLN A 99 11.89 -18.17 -9.15
C GLN A 99 12.29 -19.22 -8.10
N THR A 100 13.13 -18.83 -7.14
CA THR A 100 13.59 -19.70 -6.06
C THR A 100 12.69 -19.71 -4.85
N ARG A 101 11.75 -18.76 -4.76
CA ARG A 101 10.86 -18.51 -3.61
C ARG A 101 11.62 -18.25 -2.31
N GLN A 102 12.78 -17.62 -2.41
CA GLN A 102 13.62 -17.29 -1.27
C GLN A 102 13.66 -15.79 -1.03
N VAL A 103 13.64 -15.44 0.24
CA VAL A 103 13.78 -14.04 0.64
C VAL A 103 15.18 -13.55 0.28
N LYS A 104 15.26 -12.43 -0.45
CA LYS A 104 16.54 -11.82 -0.84
C LYS A 104 17.33 -11.37 0.39
N PRO A 105 18.66 -11.56 0.41
CA PRO A 105 19.48 -11.11 1.55
C PRO A 105 19.48 -9.58 1.69
N GLN A 106 19.48 -8.85 0.58
CA GLN A 106 19.38 -7.40 0.58
C GLN A 106 17.93 -6.98 0.37
N LYS A 107 17.40 -6.21 1.32
CA LYS A 107 16.03 -5.71 1.28
C LYS A 107 15.93 -4.38 0.54
N THR A 108 14.85 -4.24 -0.21
CA THR A 108 14.46 -3.01 -0.89
C THR A 108 13.24 -2.42 -0.19
N SER A 109 13.30 -1.14 0.17
CA SER A 109 12.14 -0.40 0.67
C SER A 109 11.45 0.35 -0.46
N LEU A 110 10.14 0.16 -0.60
CA LEU A 110 9.31 0.96 -1.49
C LEU A 110 8.90 2.26 -0.79
N GLN A 111 8.76 3.33 -1.57
CA GLN A 111 8.10 4.55 -1.14
C GLN A 111 6.63 4.48 -1.58
N ILE A 112 5.72 4.41 -0.62
CA ILE A 112 4.29 4.25 -0.92
C ILE A 112 3.54 5.49 -0.42
N ILE A 113 2.82 6.16 -1.33
CA ILE A 113 2.00 7.33 -1.04
C ILE A 113 0.56 7.01 -1.44
N ARG A 114 -0.35 7.07 -0.48
CA ARG A 114 -1.78 6.90 -0.75
C ARG A 114 -2.43 8.24 -1.06
N ILE A 115 -3.06 8.34 -2.22
CA ILE A 115 -3.89 9.47 -2.62
C ILE A 115 -5.35 9.08 -2.40
N GLY A 116 -6.01 9.73 -1.47
CA GLY A 116 -7.39 9.43 -1.10
C GLY A 116 -8.22 10.68 -0.87
N THR A 117 -9.45 10.48 -0.46
CA THR A 117 -10.36 11.52 0.02
C THR A 117 -10.87 11.12 1.40
N SER A 118 -11.17 12.11 2.25
CA SER A 118 -11.76 11.90 3.57
C SER A 118 -12.74 13.02 3.88
N GLY A 119 -13.71 12.74 4.76
CA GLY A 119 -14.48 13.79 5.40
C GLY A 119 -13.63 14.51 6.46
N SER A 120 -13.94 15.79 6.71
CA SER A 120 -13.38 16.53 7.84
C SER A 120 -14.36 16.51 9.01
N LEU A 121 -13.83 16.34 10.23
CA LEU A 121 -14.55 16.55 11.48
C LEU A 121 -14.27 17.96 12.06
N GLN A 122 -13.48 18.77 11.37
CA GLN A 122 -13.10 20.12 11.77
C GLN A 122 -13.84 21.14 10.90
N GLU A 123 -14.48 22.12 11.52
CA GLU A 123 -15.25 23.15 10.81
C GLU A 123 -14.36 24.15 10.05
N ASP A 124 -13.12 24.34 10.52
CA ASP A 124 -12.15 25.26 9.95
C ASP A 124 -11.35 24.69 8.76
N ILE A 125 -11.63 23.44 8.36
CA ILE A 125 -11.00 22.81 7.19
C ILE A 125 -11.98 22.80 6.01
N PRO A 126 -11.82 23.70 5.04
CA PRO A 126 -12.71 23.77 3.87
C PRO A 126 -12.61 22.51 2.98
N THR A 127 -13.70 22.23 2.27
CA THR A 127 -13.69 21.20 1.21
C THR A 127 -12.65 21.51 0.15
N GLY A 128 -11.90 20.50 -0.26
CA GLY A 128 -10.82 20.64 -1.24
C GLY A 128 -9.45 20.96 -0.64
N THR A 129 -9.36 21.10 0.68
CA THR A 129 -8.06 21.24 1.36
C THR A 129 -7.20 19.99 1.15
N LEU A 130 -5.94 20.20 0.76
CA LEU A 130 -4.95 19.13 0.69
C LEU A 130 -4.37 18.88 2.08
N LEU A 131 -4.49 17.63 2.55
CA LEU A 131 -4.00 17.22 3.86
C LEU A 131 -2.97 16.11 3.71
N ALA A 132 -1.89 16.20 4.48
CA ALA A 132 -0.96 15.09 4.71
C ALA A 132 -1.22 14.50 6.09
N SER A 133 -1.57 13.21 6.15
CA SER A 133 -1.84 12.54 7.43
C SER A 133 -0.55 12.27 8.18
N GLU A 134 -0.42 12.76 9.40
CA GLU A 134 0.70 12.44 10.30
C GLU A 134 0.47 11.10 11.00
N ILE A 135 -0.76 10.84 11.42
CA ILE A 135 -1.15 9.61 12.10
C ILE A 135 -2.44 9.08 11.48
N ALA A 136 -2.50 7.78 11.29
CA ALA A 136 -3.70 7.06 10.90
C ALA A 136 -4.14 6.11 12.01
N ILE A 137 -5.45 5.95 12.18
CA ILE A 137 -6.04 5.03 13.15
C ILE A 137 -6.90 4.02 12.40
N GLY A 138 -6.57 2.74 12.55
CA GLY A 138 -7.35 1.64 12.00
C GLY A 138 -8.41 1.18 13.00
N MET A 139 -9.67 1.22 12.54
CA MET A 139 -10.84 0.77 13.31
C MET A 139 -11.27 -0.66 12.96
N ASP A 140 -10.44 -1.35 12.19
CA ASP A 140 -10.59 -2.76 11.84
C ASP A 140 -9.77 -3.66 12.75
N THR A 141 -9.78 -4.96 12.48
CA THR A 141 -9.04 -5.96 13.26
C THR A 141 -7.87 -6.59 12.52
N LEU A 142 -7.47 -6.07 11.36
CA LEU A 142 -6.40 -6.65 10.53
C LEU A 142 -5.12 -6.84 11.34
N MET A 143 -4.69 -5.82 12.08
CA MET A 143 -3.44 -5.88 12.83
C MET A 143 -3.47 -6.83 14.04
N ALA A 144 -4.61 -7.42 14.39
CA ALA A 144 -4.68 -8.47 15.40
C ALA A 144 -4.01 -9.79 14.95
N TYR A 145 -3.84 -9.97 13.63
CA TYR A 145 -3.15 -11.12 13.05
C TYR A 145 -1.63 -10.94 12.98
N TYR A 146 -1.11 -9.76 13.33
CA TYR A 146 0.32 -9.45 13.31
C TYR A 146 0.88 -9.38 14.73
N PRO A 147 2.05 -9.99 15.01
CA PRO A 147 2.56 -10.12 16.37
C PRO A 147 2.97 -8.79 17.01
N GLU A 148 3.34 -7.81 16.21
CA GLU A 148 3.84 -6.54 16.71
C GLU A 148 3.25 -5.35 15.96
N LEU A 149 2.76 -4.37 16.72
CA LEU A 149 2.44 -3.04 16.24
C LEU A 149 3.62 -2.12 16.54
N SER A 150 4.21 -1.54 15.51
CA SER A 150 5.29 -0.57 15.68
C SER A 150 4.76 0.80 16.11
N GLY A 151 5.48 1.46 17.04
CA GLY A 151 5.20 2.81 17.48
C GLY A 151 4.16 2.93 18.61
N PRO A 152 3.90 4.17 19.07
CA PRO A 152 2.98 4.46 20.16
C PRO A 152 1.53 4.14 19.77
N GLN A 153 0.74 3.62 20.74
CA GLN A 153 -0.65 3.21 20.55
C GLN A 153 -1.64 4.01 21.42
N ASN A 154 -1.28 5.22 21.83
CA ASN A 154 -2.01 6.00 22.82
C ASN A 154 -3.43 6.37 22.37
N PHE A 155 -3.60 6.76 21.10
CA PHE A 155 -4.91 7.10 20.56
C PHE A 155 -5.82 5.89 20.47
N GLY A 156 -5.29 4.73 20.02
CA GLY A 156 -6.06 3.49 19.97
C GLY A 156 -6.59 3.08 21.35
N GLN A 157 -5.76 3.21 22.40
CA GLN A 157 -6.16 2.93 23.77
C GLN A 157 -7.24 3.90 24.26
N ALA A 158 -7.09 5.21 24.02
CA ALA A 158 -8.05 6.22 24.41
C ALA A 158 -9.41 6.01 23.72
N ILE A 159 -9.41 5.72 22.42
CA ILE A 159 -10.62 5.43 21.63
C ILE A 159 -11.31 4.16 22.14
N GLN A 160 -10.55 3.11 22.43
CA GLN A 160 -11.11 1.89 22.98
C GLN A 160 -11.82 2.14 24.29
N ALA A 161 -11.19 2.89 25.20
CA ALA A 161 -11.76 3.20 26.51
C ALA A 161 -13.01 4.07 26.41
N GLU A 162 -12.95 5.12 25.59
CA GLU A 162 -14.06 6.09 25.44
C GLU A 162 -15.30 5.46 24.80
N LEU A 163 -15.09 4.62 23.77
CA LEU A 163 -16.18 3.99 23.02
C LEU A 163 -16.58 2.61 23.55
N GLY A 164 -15.90 2.09 24.58
CA GLY A 164 -16.17 0.75 25.14
C GLY A 164 -15.98 -0.39 24.11
N LEU A 165 -15.00 -0.27 23.22
CA LEU A 165 -14.79 -1.24 22.15
C LEU A 165 -14.23 -2.56 22.70
N SER A 166 -14.70 -3.70 22.17
CA SER A 166 -14.17 -5.02 22.49
C SER A 166 -12.78 -5.31 21.89
N PHE A 167 -12.34 -4.48 20.96
CA PHE A 167 -11.00 -4.53 20.33
C PHE A 167 -10.30 -3.18 20.49
N ARG A 168 -8.98 -3.18 20.36
CA ARG A 168 -8.19 -1.96 20.40
C ARG A 168 -7.88 -1.51 18.96
N PRO A 169 -8.33 -0.29 18.54
CA PRO A 169 -7.88 0.33 17.31
C PRO A 169 -6.35 0.45 17.30
N TYR A 170 -5.74 0.23 16.15
CA TYR A 170 -4.30 0.40 16.00
C TYR A 170 -3.97 1.77 15.44
N GLN A 171 -2.74 2.23 15.70
CA GLN A 171 -2.23 3.52 15.28
C GLN A 171 -0.98 3.32 14.44
N ALA A 172 -0.88 4.03 13.33
CA ALA A 172 0.30 4.06 12.48
C ALA A 172 0.70 5.51 12.18
N ALA A 173 1.99 5.81 12.36
CA ALA A 173 2.56 7.09 11.97
C ALA A 173 2.99 7.08 10.51
N ALA A 174 2.82 8.21 9.84
CA ALA A 174 3.36 8.40 8.49
C ALA A 174 4.89 8.51 8.51
N SER A 175 5.51 8.32 7.36
CA SER A 175 6.95 8.49 7.21
C SER A 175 7.36 9.95 7.43
N THR A 176 8.21 10.20 8.42
CA THR A 176 8.76 11.54 8.69
C THR A 176 9.52 12.11 7.50
N LYS A 177 10.15 11.24 6.70
CA LYS A 177 10.84 11.63 5.47
C LYS A 177 9.87 12.19 4.43
N LEU A 178 8.68 11.61 4.31
CA LEU A 178 7.67 12.06 3.35
C LEU A 178 6.91 13.30 3.85
N LEU A 179 6.74 13.45 5.16
CA LEU A 179 6.11 14.62 5.77
C LEU A 179 7.04 15.85 5.80
N GLY A 180 8.34 15.66 5.83
CA GLY A 180 9.34 16.74 5.83
C GLY A 180 9.67 17.29 4.44
N MET A 181 8.98 16.83 3.41
CA MET A 181 9.06 17.37 2.04
C MET A 181 8.06 18.55 1.91
#